data_1f7fa3709489aa27a179d2ad436d4dbe
#
_entry.id   1f7fa3709489aa27a179d2ad436d4dbe
#
_cell.length_a   1.000
_cell.length_b   1.000
_cell.length_c   1.000
_cell.angle_alpha   90.00
_cell.angle_beta   90.00
_cell.angle_gamma   90.00
#
_symmetry.space_group_name_H-M   'P 1'
#
loop_
_entity.id
_entity.type
_entity.pdbx_description
1 polymer ?
#
loop_
_entity_poly.entity_id
_entity_poly.type
_entity_poly.pdbx_seq_one_letter_code
_entity_poly.pdbx_strand_id
1 'polypeptide(L)'
;MVEIINNIAKIGSHYIMYINKKLGHGAFGEIYLGLNQKTAQEVAVKLEIKSSKHPQLHHETRILKDLQGGIGIPKIYYYHEIEKYSCLVLELLGKNLETIFNNLGRKFSLKTTLL
;
A
#
# COMPACT_ATOMS: atom_id res chain seq x y z
N MET A 1 -15.31 5.43 -10.05
CA MET A 1 -14.71 6.77 -9.86
C MET A 1 -14.23 6.95 -8.43
N VAL A 2 -13.03 7.44 -8.25
CA VAL A 2 -12.55 7.77 -6.90
C VAL A 2 -13.18 9.08 -6.47
N GLU A 3 -13.87 9.06 -5.35
CA GLU A 3 -14.49 10.26 -4.79
C GLU A 3 -13.44 11.01 -3.96
N ILE A 4 -13.14 12.25 -4.37
CA ILE A 4 -12.16 13.08 -3.70
C ILE A 4 -12.84 14.36 -3.19
N ILE A 5 -12.86 14.51 -1.88
CA ILE A 5 -13.44 15.68 -1.21
C ILE A 5 -12.43 16.17 -0.17
N ASN A 6 -12.04 17.45 -0.25
CA ASN A 6 -11.12 18.07 0.72
C ASN A 6 -9.82 17.30 0.89
N ASN A 7 -9.23 16.84 -0.22
CA ASN A 7 -7.98 16.06 -0.23
C ASN A 7 -8.12 14.70 0.46
N ILE A 8 -9.31 14.15 0.48
CA ILE A 8 -9.58 12.84 1.04
C ILE A 8 -10.16 11.95 -0.07
N ALA A 9 -9.54 10.81 -0.29
CA ALA A 9 -10.03 9.82 -1.24
C ALA A 9 -10.64 8.65 -0.47
N LYS A 10 -11.83 8.25 -0.83
CA LYS A 10 -12.50 7.12 -0.19
C LYS A 10 -12.05 5.81 -0.84
N ILE A 11 -11.68 4.84 -0.01
CA ILE A 11 -11.22 3.52 -0.46
C ILE A 11 -12.13 2.47 0.15
N GLY A 12 -12.93 1.81 -0.68
CA GLY A 12 -13.91 0.84 -0.20
C GLY A 12 -14.95 1.51 0.69
N SER A 13 -15.45 0.78 1.67
CA SER A 13 -16.52 1.25 2.54
C SER A 13 -16.04 1.84 3.86
N HIS A 14 -14.79 1.52 4.27
CA HIS A 14 -14.32 1.84 5.62
C HIS A 14 -13.08 2.71 5.67
N TYR A 15 -12.38 2.87 4.57
CA TYR A 15 -11.06 3.52 4.58
C TYR A 15 -11.09 4.82 3.82
N ILE A 16 -10.29 5.77 4.29
CA ILE A 16 -10.00 7.00 3.57
C ILE A 16 -8.49 7.17 3.48
N MET A 17 -8.07 7.88 2.45
CA MET A 17 -6.66 8.20 2.21
C MET A 17 -6.52 9.71 2.14
N TYR A 18 -5.53 10.25 2.86
CA TYR A 18 -5.25 11.68 2.85
C TYR A 18 -4.26 11.98 1.71
N ILE A 19 -4.75 12.60 0.65
CA ILE A 19 -3.95 12.82 -0.57
C ILE A 19 -2.76 13.74 -0.30
N ASN A 20 -2.90 14.69 0.61
CA ASN A 20 -1.83 15.62 0.94
C ASN A 20 -0.90 15.13 2.05
N LYS A 21 -1.04 13.89 2.50
CA LYS A 21 -0.18 13.30 3.53
C LYS A 21 0.55 12.09 2.98
N LYS A 22 1.45 12.35 2.05
CA LYS A 22 2.27 11.31 1.45
C LYS A 22 3.36 10.92 2.45
N LEU A 23 3.43 9.62 2.76
CA LEU A 23 4.42 9.08 3.69
C LEU A 23 5.72 8.75 2.98
N GLY A 24 5.66 8.47 1.69
CA GLY A 24 6.84 8.13 0.92
C GLY A 24 6.47 7.64 -0.46
N HIS A 25 7.49 7.32 -1.25
CA HIS A 25 7.28 6.64 -2.52
C HIS A 25 8.29 5.50 -2.61
N GLY A 26 7.78 4.32 -2.88
CA GLY A 26 8.60 3.14 -3.09
C GLY A 26 8.84 2.90 -4.56
N ALA A 27 9.54 1.80 -4.87
CA ALA A 27 9.82 1.41 -6.23
C ALA A 27 8.55 1.14 -7.06
N PHE A 28 7.44 0.82 -6.40
CA PHE A 28 6.23 0.35 -7.05
C PHE A 28 5.01 1.22 -6.81
N GLY A 29 5.18 2.42 -6.32
CA GLY A 29 4.07 3.32 -6.10
C GLY A 29 4.29 4.28 -4.95
N GLU A 30 3.23 4.98 -4.59
CA GLU A 30 3.24 5.99 -3.55
C GLU A 30 2.52 5.50 -2.31
N ILE A 31 2.97 5.95 -1.15
CA ILE A 31 2.41 5.55 0.15
C ILE A 31 1.84 6.78 0.82
N TYR A 32 0.59 6.70 1.26
CA TYR A 32 -0.13 7.78 1.91
C TYR A 32 -0.64 7.36 3.28
N LEU A 33 -0.85 8.35 4.13
CA LEU A 33 -1.55 8.12 5.39
C LEU A 33 -3.03 7.91 5.11
N GLY A 34 -3.61 6.94 5.78
CA GLY A 34 -5.04 6.68 5.69
C GLY A 34 -5.64 6.46 7.07
N LEU A 35 -6.93 6.22 7.08
CA LEU A 35 -7.69 6.03 8.32
C LEU A 35 -8.79 5.01 8.10
N ASN A 36 -8.95 4.11 9.06
CA ASN A 36 -10.13 3.26 9.15
C ASN A 36 -11.22 4.07 9.85
N GLN A 37 -12.27 4.43 9.13
CA GLN A 37 -13.32 5.31 9.65
C GLN A 37 -14.14 4.67 10.76
N LYS A 38 -14.19 3.35 10.82
CA LYS A 38 -14.95 2.65 11.87
C LYS A 38 -14.22 2.62 13.19
N THR A 39 -12.91 2.44 13.16
CA THR A 39 -12.11 2.28 14.37
C THR A 39 -11.25 3.48 14.70
N ALA A 40 -11.17 4.45 13.79
CA ALA A 40 -10.28 5.61 13.86
C ALA A 40 -8.80 5.21 13.89
N GLN A 41 -8.47 3.99 13.45
CA GLN A 41 -7.09 3.53 13.39
C GLN A 41 -6.41 4.10 12.14
N GLU A 42 -5.22 4.67 12.33
CA GLU A 42 -4.41 5.11 11.21
C GLU A 42 -3.81 3.91 10.48
N VAL A 43 -3.78 4.01 9.16
CA VAL A 43 -3.25 2.96 8.29
C VAL A 43 -2.37 3.57 7.22
N ALA A 44 -1.62 2.72 6.53
CA ALA A 44 -0.86 3.12 5.35
C ALA A 44 -1.60 2.65 4.10
N VAL A 45 -1.64 3.50 3.09
CA VAL A 45 -2.27 3.16 1.81
C VAL A 45 -1.22 3.25 0.71
N LYS A 46 -0.93 2.14 0.10
CA LYS A 46 -0.03 2.10 -1.05
C LYS A 46 -0.86 2.13 -2.32
N LEU A 47 -0.51 3.03 -3.20
CA LEU A 47 -1.26 3.31 -4.42
C LEU A 47 -0.39 3.07 -5.64
N GLU A 48 -0.93 2.34 -6.61
CA GLU A 48 -0.24 2.09 -7.88
C GLU A 48 -1.20 2.38 -9.04
N ILE A 49 -0.68 3.00 -10.08
CA ILE A 49 -1.45 3.25 -11.30
C ILE A 49 -1.48 1.97 -12.15
N LYS A 50 -2.66 1.49 -12.49
CA LYS A 50 -2.83 0.26 -13.27
C LYS A 50 -2.18 0.32 -14.65
N SER A 51 -2.09 1.50 -15.23
CA SER A 51 -1.50 1.68 -16.56
C SER A 51 0.02 1.71 -16.55
N SER A 52 0.65 1.51 -15.40
CA SER A 52 2.11 1.47 -15.35
C SER A 52 2.62 0.29 -16.17
N LYS A 53 3.82 0.43 -16.73
CA LYS A 53 4.43 -0.60 -17.57
C LYS A 53 4.64 -1.93 -16.83
N HIS A 54 4.87 -1.83 -15.53
CA HIS A 54 5.19 -2.99 -14.71
C HIS A 54 4.35 -2.94 -13.43
N PRO A 55 3.06 -3.27 -13.50
CA PRO A 55 2.21 -3.25 -12.30
C PRO A 55 2.67 -4.32 -11.33
N GLN A 56 3.07 -3.90 -10.14
CA GLN A 56 3.71 -4.76 -9.15
C GLN A 56 2.87 -4.96 -7.88
N LEU A 57 1.91 -4.07 -7.64
CA LEU A 57 1.19 -4.06 -6.36
C LEU A 57 0.40 -5.34 -6.11
N HIS A 58 -0.24 -5.87 -7.15
CA HIS A 58 -0.98 -7.12 -7.03
C HIS A 58 -0.04 -8.26 -6.62
N HIS A 59 1.11 -8.36 -7.28
CA HIS A 59 2.11 -9.37 -6.98
C HIS A 59 2.68 -9.20 -5.57
N GLU A 60 3.02 -7.98 -5.21
CA GLU A 60 3.52 -7.64 -3.87
C GLU A 60 2.50 -7.99 -2.79
N THR A 61 1.22 -7.72 -3.06
CA THR A 61 0.14 -8.07 -2.14
C THR A 61 0.07 -9.58 -1.91
N ARG A 62 0.20 -10.37 -2.96
CA ARG A 62 0.20 -11.82 -2.84
C ARG A 62 1.36 -12.31 -1.98
N ILE A 63 2.54 -11.76 -2.20
CA ILE A 63 3.73 -12.13 -1.40
C ILE A 63 3.53 -11.75 0.07
N LEU A 64 3.02 -10.55 0.32
CA LEU A 64 2.75 -10.12 1.69
C LEU A 64 1.70 -10.98 2.38
N LYS A 65 0.70 -11.44 1.64
CA LYS A 65 -0.29 -12.36 2.19
C LYS A 65 0.34 -13.67 2.64
N ASP A 66 1.26 -14.18 1.85
CA ASP A 66 1.95 -15.43 2.18
C ASP A 66 2.87 -15.26 3.40
N LEU A 67 3.35 -14.04 3.64
CA LEU A 67 4.27 -13.76 4.73
C LEU A 67 3.58 -13.27 6.00
N GLN A 68 2.26 -13.18 6.00
CA GLN A 68 1.52 -12.69 7.17
C GLN A 68 1.84 -13.52 8.41
N GLY A 69 2.00 -12.84 9.53
CA GLY A 69 2.39 -13.46 10.79
C GLY A 69 3.89 -13.49 11.03
N GLY A 70 4.70 -13.16 10.01
CA GLY A 70 6.14 -13.05 10.16
C GLY A 70 6.55 -11.79 10.91
N ILE A 71 7.73 -11.82 11.51
CA ILE A 71 8.28 -10.67 12.24
C ILE A 71 8.59 -9.55 11.26
N GLY A 72 8.10 -8.35 11.55
CA GLY A 72 8.35 -7.17 10.73
C GLY A 72 7.50 -7.09 9.47
N ILE A 73 6.56 -8.00 9.28
CA ILE A 73 5.67 -7.98 8.13
C ILE A 73 4.40 -7.22 8.50
N PRO A 74 4.06 -6.15 7.77
CA PRO A 74 2.84 -5.39 8.08
C PRO A 74 1.59 -6.21 7.80
N LYS A 75 0.55 -5.99 8.59
CA LYS A 75 -0.74 -6.64 8.36
C LYS A 75 -1.40 -6.03 7.15
N ILE A 76 -1.99 -6.86 6.31
CA ILE A 76 -2.82 -6.44 5.19
C ILE A 76 -4.25 -6.33 5.69
N TYR A 77 -4.85 -5.15 5.54
CA TYR A 77 -6.24 -4.95 5.93
C TYR A 77 -7.18 -5.03 4.75
N TYR A 78 -6.75 -4.57 3.58
CA TYR A 78 -7.65 -4.49 2.44
C TYR A 78 -6.86 -4.27 1.16
N TYR A 79 -7.29 -4.90 0.08
CA TYR A 79 -6.78 -4.66 -1.26
C TYR A 79 -7.95 -4.30 -2.15
N HIS A 80 -7.84 -3.22 -2.90
CA HIS A 80 -8.95 -2.74 -3.71
C HIS A 80 -8.45 -2.21 -5.04
N GLU A 81 -9.16 -2.53 -6.10
CA GLU A 81 -8.90 -1.98 -7.42
C GLU A 81 -9.98 -0.97 -7.76
N ILE A 82 -9.57 0.25 -8.05
CA ILE A 82 -10.45 1.35 -8.39
C ILE A 82 -10.05 1.82 -9.79
N GLU A 83 -10.95 1.76 -10.75
CA GLU A 83 -10.72 2.23 -12.11
C GLU A 83 -9.26 2.21 -12.59
N LYS A 84 -8.50 3.28 -12.33
CA LYS A 84 -7.11 3.44 -12.78
C LYS A 84 -6.07 3.04 -11.75
N TYR A 85 -6.49 2.69 -10.54
CA TYR A 85 -5.58 2.48 -9.42
C TYR A 85 -5.77 1.14 -8.76
N SER A 86 -4.67 0.61 -8.23
CA SER A 86 -4.70 -0.49 -7.27
C SER A 86 -4.28 0.07 -5.93
N CYS A 87 -5.00 -0.27 -4.87
CA CYS A 87 -4.77 0.24 -3.52
C CYS A 87 -4.58 -0.90 -2.55
N LEU A 88 -3.55 -0.80 -1.72
CA LEU A 88 -3.28 -1.77 -0.66
C LEU A 88 -3.28 -1.04 0.68
N VAL A 89 -4.19 -1.42 1.57
CA VAL A 89 -4.29 -0.84 2.91
C VAL A 89 -3.56 -1.74 3.88
N LEU A 90 -2.59 -1.17 4.58
CA LEU A 90 -1.66 -1.90 5.42
C LEU A 90 -1.58 -1.29 6.81
N GLU A 91 -1.09 -2.10 7.74
CA GLU A 91 -0.72 -1.62 9.05
C GLU A 91 0.34 -0.53 8.94
N LEU A 92 0.13 0.55 9.70
CA LEU A 92 1.10 1.65 9.75
C LEU A 92 2.18 1.32 10.78
N LEU A 93 3.40 1.06 10.30
CA LEU A 93 4.52 0.65 11.13
C LEU A 93 5.47 1.80 11.48
N GLY A 94 4.92 2.97 11.73
CA GLY A 94 5.70 4.13 12.14
C GLY A 94 6.53 4.72 11.01
N LYS A 95 7.66 5.33 11.38
CA LYS A 95 8.48 6.11 10.44
C LYS A 95 9.23 5.29 9.40
N ASN A 96 9.34 3.98 9.61
CA ASN A 96 10.16 3.12 8.77
C ASN A 96 9.38 2.35 7.71
N LEU A 97 8.13 2.72 7.47
CA LEU A 97 7.28 2.01 6.52
C LEU A 97 7.89 1.98 5.12
N GLU A 98 8.38 3.12 4.65
CA GLU A 98 9.02 3.20 3.33
C GLU A 98 10.24 2.31 3.25
N THR A 99 11.08 2.33 4.28
CA THR A 99 12.27 1.49 4.35
C THR A 99 11.90 0.02 4.31
N ILE A 100 10.86 -0.37 5.02
CA ILE A 100 10.38 -1.75 5.02
C ILE A 100 9.95 -2.17 3.62
N PHE A 101 9.17 -1.34 2.93
CA PHE A 101 8.75 -1.64 1.56
C PHE A 101 9.91 -1.70 0.60
N ASN A 102 10.88 -0.80 0.72
CA ASN A 102 12.06 -0.82 -0.12
C ASN A 102 12.89 -2.08 0.10
N ASN A 103 13.05 -2.48 1.35
CA ASN A 103 13.78 -3.70 1.68
C ASN A 103 13.08 -4.94 1.15
N LEU A 104 11.76 -5.01 1.27
CA LEU A 104 10.99 -6.12 0.72
C LEU A 104 11.13 -6.17 -0.80
N GLY A 105 11.03 -5.03 -1.45
CA GLY A 105 11.18 -4.93 -2.89
C GLY A 105 12.57 -5.38 -3.35
N ARG A 106 13.62 -4.94 -2.68
CA ARG A 106 14.99 -5.37 -2.97
C ARG A 106 15.17 -6.86 -2.80
N LYS A 107 14.64 -7.39 -1.71
CA LYS A 107 14.76 -8.80 -1.38
C LYS A 107 14.13 -9.66 -2.47
N PHE A 108 12.96 -9.28 -2.93
CA PHE A 108 12.27 -10.00 -4.00
C PHE A 108 12.95 -9.80 -5.34
N SER A 109 13.44 -8.61 -5.62
CA SER A 109 14.17 -8.32 -6.84
C SER A 109 15.44 -9.12 -6.94
N LEU A 110 16.20 -9.20 -5.84
CA LEU A 110 17.41 -10.02 -5.79
C LEU A 110 17.09 -11.49 -6.02
N LYS A 111 16.04 -11.97 -5.39
CA LYS A 111 15.61 -13.36 -5.55
C LYS A 111 15.21 -13.65 -7.00
N THR A 112 14.52 -12.72 -7.61
CA THR A 112 14.13 -12.84 -9.01
C THR A 112 15.35 -12.79 -9.93
N THR A 113 16.31 -11.93 -9.60
CA THR A 113 17.54 -11.79 -10.39
C THR A 113 18.43 -13.01 -10.30
N LEU A 114 18.47 -13.64 -9.14
CA LEU A 114 19.30 -14.82 -8.91
C LEU A 114 18.69 -16.09 -9.47
N LEU A 115 17.42 -16.06 -9.74
CA LEU A 115 16.73 -17.18 -10.38
C LEU A 115 16.85 -17.10 -11.89
#